data_03fd2f54e86db2b3aa3744f6f73a0cb6
#
_entry.id   03fd2f54e86db2b3aa3744f6f73a0cb6
#
_cell.length_a   1.000
_cell.length_b   1.000
_cell.length_c   1.000
_cell.angle_alpha   90.00
_cell.angle_beta   90.00
_cell.angle_gamma   90.00
#
_symmetry.space_group_name_H-M   'P 1'
#
loop_
_entity.id
_entity.type
_entity.pdbx_description
1 polymer ?
#
loop_
_entity_poly.entity_id
_entity_poly.type
_entity_poly.pdbx_seq_one_letter_code
_entity_poly.pdbx_strand_id
1 'polypeptide(L)'
;MTVKRTGNIMMVKKYYNYENKIGWNLILKINRKGEFGMDNKTPYIQKAVLIDDRRIELYWNTQVRRADCEKNFLVKYAGEKRELFHWTSNMEWSYGTLYQKESMRTTLSLSKPVDVSCASKLTVQVTGEVEDLEDHPADYTRVYEVVYEPYYTTQICTNCGIVVKAGKTVQRSSVEKAAVIVDMMLEKLPQVAQELVRGQASVAVYGLKENAFDVPGHRMGYLLATRHIEGFGGEMTNPLSSISEANVIRLRSGRYATSYPHEMILVHEFGHAIHLVGMDGLEDKTLSNRVKECYQHAKDAGLWHDTYAISNHEEYFATLGTIWFNVMQEGVDDAGMVSADRSTPAESWKSMIRRDMS
;
A
#
# COMPACT_ATOMS: atom_id res chain seq x y z
N MET A 1 -25.43 -0.55 -27.76
CA MET A 1 -24.37 -1.50 -28.13
C MET A 1 -23.97 -1.24 -29.58
N THR A 2 -22.77 -0.80 -29.85
CA THR A 2 -22.33 -0.53 -31.23
C THR A 2 -21.26 -1.54 -31.59
N VAL A 3 -21.46 -2.25 -32.70
CA VAL A 3 -20.56 -3.30 -33.17
C VAL A 3 -19.79 -2.77 -34.38
N LYS A 4 -18.45 -2.87 -34.34
CA LYS A 4 -17.59 -2.58 -35.50
C LYS A 4 -16.86 -3.84 -35.93
N ARG A 5 -16.82 -4.10 -37.22
CA ARG A 5 -16.11 -5.25 -37.82
C ARG A 5 -14.86 -4.75 -38.55
N THR A 6 -13.71 -5.32 -38.23
CA THR A 6 -12.45 -5.11 -38.94
C THR A 6 -11.80 -6.46 -39.20
N GLY A 7 -11.95 -6.96 -40.41
CA GLY A 7 -11.43 -8.28 -40.81
C GLY A 7 -12.11 -9.43 -40.03
N ASN A 8 -11.31 -10.40 -39.56
CA ASN A 8 -11.76 -11.58 -38.82
C ASN A 8 -11.85 -11.34 -37.29
N ILE A 9 -11.81 -10.07 -36.84
CA ILE A 9 -11.87 -9.69 -35.43
C ILE A 9 -13.09 -8.78 -35.23
N MET A 10 -13.93 -9.11 -34.28
CA MET A 10 -15.08 -8.32 -33.90
C MET A 10 -14.86 -7.76 -32.49
N MET A 11 -14.93 -6.43 -32.36
CA MET A 11 -14.82 -5.75 -31.09
C MET A 11 -16.19 -5.33 -30.56
N VAL A 12 -16.52 -5.75 -29.36
CA VAL A 12 -17.77 -5.39 -28.70
C VAL A 12 -17.48 -4.36 -27.61
N LYS A 13 -18.19 -3.24 -27.68
CA LYS A 13 -18.06 -2.15 -26.75
C LYS A 13 -19.03 -2.36 -25.59
N LYS A 14 -18.50 -2.51 -24.36
CA LYS A 14 -19.32 -2.53 -23.14
C LYS A 14 -19.24 -1.15 -22.49
N TYR A 15 -20.39 -0.56 -22.22
CA TYR A 15 -20.46 0.72 -21.52
C TYR A 15 -20.23 0.48 -20.02
N TYR A 16 -19.21 1.13 -19.46
CA TYR A 16 -19.15 1.42 -18.04
C TYR A 16 -19.24 2.93 -17.86
N ASN A 17 -20.26 3.35 -17.14
CA ASN A 17 -20.56 4.74 -16.92
C ASN A 17 -19.92 5.21 -15.62
N TYR A 18 -18.65 5.50 -15.67
CA TYR A 18 -17.99 6.42 -14.75
C TYR A 18 -17.00 7.24 -15.59
N GLU A 19 -17.26 8.53 -15.70
CA GLU A 19 -16.40 9.52 -16.34
C GLU A 19 -16.14 9.39 -17.85
N ASN A 20 -17.17 9.28 -18.70
CA ASN A 20 -17.07 9.48 -20.17
C ASN A 20 -15.84 8.85 -20.88
N LYS A 21 -15.21 7.82 -20.33
CA LYS A 21 -14.14 7.08 -20.99
C LYS A 21 -14.64 5.79 -21.62
N ILE A 22 -14.47 5.70 -22.91
CA ILE A 22 -14.86 4.54 -23.71
C ILE A 22 -13.67 3.58 -23.77
N GLY A 23 -13.78 2.43 -23.12
CA GLY A 23 -12.79 1.36 -23.23
C GLY A 23 -13.27 0.20 -24.11
N TRP A 24 -12.38 -0.43 -24.87
CA TRP A 24 -12.63 -1.65 -25.62
C TRP A 24 -12.14 -2.83 -24.80
N ASN A 25 -13.03 -3.69 -24.30
CA ASN A 25 -12.66 -4.76 -23.35
C ASN A 25 -12.91 -6.18 -23.84
N LEU A 26 -13.33 -6.39 -25.09
CA LEU A 26 -13.54 -7.75 -25.56
C LEU A 26 -13.05 -7.92 -27.00
N ILE A 27 -12.08 -8.83 -27.18
CA ILE A 27 -11.63 -9.26 -28.49
C ILE A 27 -12.21 -10.66 -28.73
N LEU A 28 -13.21 -10.76 -29.62
CA LEU A 28 -13.75 -12.04 -30.06
C LEU A 28 -12.97 -12.53 -31.28
N LYS A 29 -12.36 -13.70 -31.18
CA LYS A 29 -11.77 -14.38 -32.33
C LYS A 29 -12.85 -15.25 -33.02
N ILE A 30 -13.00 -15.09 -34.33
CA ILE A 30 -13.86 -15.93 -35.13
C ILE A 30 -13.02 -17.13 -35.57
N ASN A 31 -13.45 -18.35 -35.23
CA ASN A 31 -12.81 -19.56 -35.70
C ASN A 31 -13.07 -19.79 -37.22
N ARG A 32 -12.36 -20.73 -37.85
CA ARG A 32 -12.48 -21.03 -39.30
C ARG A 32 -13.88 -21.48 -39.71
N LYS A 33 -14.77 -21.80 -38.79
CA LYS A 33 -16.16 -22.20 -39.06
C LYS A 33 -17.16 -21.06 -38.88
N GLY A 34 -16.69 -19.83 -38.54
CA GLY A 34 -17.58 -18.67 -38.33
C GLY A 34 -18.29 -18.66 -36.98
N GLU A 35 -17.93 -19.57 -36.08
CA GLU A 35 -18.50 -19.62 -34.73
C GLU A 35 -17.76 -18.63 -33.82
N PHE A 36 -18.50 -17.94 -32.97
CA PHE A 36 -17.94 -17.09 -31.93
C PHE A 36 -17.42 -18.00 -30.82
N GLY A 37 -16.13 -18.32 -30.87
CA GLY A 37 -15.45 -18.98 -29.77
C GLY A 37 -14.78 -17.92 -28.91
N MET A 38 -15.18 -17.77 -27.66
CA MET A 38 -14.27 -17.27 -26.66
C MET A 38 -13.20 -18.34 -26.46
N ASP A 39 -11.94 -17.91 -26.35
CA ASP A 39 -10.85 -18.82 -26.01
C ASP A 39 -11.06 -19.20 -24.54
N ASN A 40 -11.92 -20.20 -24.32
CA ASN A 40 -12.31 -20.72 -22.99
C ASN A 40 -11.12 -21.39 -22.35
N LYS A 41 -10.15 -20.59 -21.93
CA LYS A 41 -9.02 -21.11 -21.14
C LYS A 41 -9.46 -21.15 -19.68
N THR A 42 -9.59 -22.34 -19.16
CA THR A 42 -9.70 -22.58 -17.72
C THR A 42 -8.70 -21.70 -16.98
N PRO A 43 -9.12 -20.90 -15.99
CA PRO A 43 -8.21 -20.09 -15.20
C PRO A 43 -7.14 -20.97 -14.53
N TYR A 44 -5.88 -20.59 -14.68
CA TYR A 44 -4.77 -21.27 -14.02
C TYR A 44 -3.68 -20.29 -13.62
N ILE A 45 -2.88 -20.67 -12.66
CA ILE A 45 -1.74 -19.88 -12.21
C ILE A 45 -0.60 -20.06 -13.21
N GLN A 46 -0.20 -18.99 -13.88
CA GLN A 46 0.96 -18.99 -14.79
C GLN A 46 2.28 -19.00 -14.03
N LYS A 47 2.30 -18.31 -12.88
CA LYS A 47 3.49 -18.14 -12.06
C LYS A 47 3.10 -17.94 -10.61
N ALA A 48 3.82 -18.61 -9.70
CA ALA A 48 3.73 -18.39 -8.26
C ALA A 48 5.11 -17.94 -7.75
N VAL A 49 5.16 -16.81 -7.04
CA VAL A 49 6.41 -16.15 -6.64
C VAL A 49 6.38 -15.83 -5.16
N LEU A 50 7.38 -16.28 -4.41
CA LEU A 50 7.65 -15.78 -3.07
C LEU A 50 8.39 -14.45 -3.20
N ILE A 51 7.76 -13.36 -2.78
CA ILE A 51 8.29 -11.99 -2.95
C ILE A 51 8.98 -11.45 -1.69
N ASP A 52 8.74 -12.07 -0.57
CA ASP A 52 9.45 -11.89 0.71
C ASP A 52 9.31 -13.19 1.53
N ASP A 53 9.66 -13.18 2.81
CA ASP A 53 9.60 -14.37 3.68
C ASP A 53 8.17 -14.82 4.05
N ARG A 54 7.15 -14.06 3.69
CA ARG A 54 5.74 -14.32 4.05
C ARG A 54 4.75 -14.25 2.90
N ARG A 55 5.07 -13.64 1.77
CA ARG A 55 4.08 -13.32 0.72
C ARG A 55 4.36 -14.05 -0.57
N ILE A 56 3.33 -14.75 -1.05
CA ILE A 56 3.34 -15.44 -2.34
C ILE A 56 2.41 -14.70 -3.28
N GLU A 57 2.92 -14.26 -4.42
CA GLU A 57 2.13 -13.73 -5.52
C GLU A 57 1.81 -14.80 -6.54
N LEU A 58 0.55 -14.86 -6.89
CA LEU A 58 0.03 -15.70 -7.95
C LEU A 58 -0.35 -14.82 -9.14
N TYR A 59 0.19 -15.14 -10.30
CA TYR A 59 -0.14 -14.49 -11.56
C TYR A 59 -1.02 -15.42 -12.38
N TRP A 60 -2.21 -14.95 -12.73
CA TRP A 60 -3.22 -15.72 -13.45
C TRP A 60 -3.12 -15.50 -14.97
N ASN A 61 -3.57 -16.48 -15.75
CA ASN A 61 -3.68 -16.35 -17.20
C ASN A 61 -4.85 -15.45 -17.64
N THR A 62 -5.81 -15.20 -16.77
CA THR A 62 -6.98 -14.35 -16.97
C THR A 62 -7.38 -13.68 -15.67
N GLN A 63 -8.31 -12.74 -15.73
CA GLN A 63 -8.91 -12.17 -14.53
C GLN A 63 -9.73 -13.22 -13.79
N VAL A 64 -9.51 -13.31 -12.50
CA VAL A 64 -10.25 -14.22 -11.62
C VAL A 64 -10.93 -13.45 -10.49
N ARG A 65 -11.98 -14.03 -9.94
CA ARG A 65 -12.69 -13.58 -8.75
C ARG A 65 -12.68 -14.65 -7.68
N ARG A 66 -13.02 -14.28 -6.44
CA ARG A 66 -12.95 -15.12 -5.24
C ARG A 66 -11.54 -15.61 -4.89
N ALA A 67 -10.53 -15.05 -5.53
CA ALA A 67 -9.13 -15.31 -5.20
C ALA A 67 -8.64 -14.51 -3.99
N ASP A 68 -9.47 -13.66 -3.43
CA ASP A 68 -9.28 -12.92 -2.18
C ASP A 68 -9.59 -13.75 -0.91
N CYS A 69 -10.13 -14.96 -1.06
CA CYS A 69 -10.44 -15.85 0.02
C CYS A 69 -9.33 -16.90 0.23
N GLU A 70 -8.66 -16.84 1.38
CA GLU A 70 -7.57 -17.75 1.75
C GLU A 70 -7.96 -19.22 1.74
N LYS A 71 -9.25 -19.52 2.00
CA LYS A 71 -9.79 -20.89 2.02
C LYS A 71 -9.77 -21.56 0.66
N ASN A 72 -9.67 -20.77 -0.41
CA ASN A 72 -9.60 -21.26 -1.77
C ASN A 72 -8.20 -21.73 -2.17
N PHE A 73 -7.25 -21.69 -1.23
CA PHE A 73 -5.86 -22.08 -1.49
C PHE A 73 -5.33 -23.05 -0.45
N LEU A 74 -4.54 -24.00 -0.92
CA LEU A 74 -3.72 -24.86 -0.09
C LEU A 74 -2.26 -24.52 -0.35
N VAL A 75 -1.57 -23.99 0.64
CA VAL A 75 -0.12 -23.78 0.61
C VAL A 75 0.56 -24.84 1.47
N LYS A 76 1.60 -25.45 0.92
CA LYS A 76 2.45 -26.39 1.67
C LYS A 76 3.90 -25.93 1.61
N TYR A 77 4.64 -26.17 2.69
CA TYR A 77 6.08 -26.00 2.78
C TYR A 77 6.70 -27.28 3.25
N ALA A 78 7.58 -27.89 2.44
CA ALA A 78 8.14 -29.20 2.68
C ALA A 78 7.06 -30.29 2.94
N GLY A 79 5.93 -30.22 2.24
CA GLY A 79 4.81 -31.15 2.37
C GLY A 79 3.80 -30.82 3.48
N GLU A 80 4.16 -29.97 4.45
CA GLU A 80 3.26 -29.57 5.53
C GLU A 80 2.41 -28.35 5.16
N LYS A 81 1.13 -28.38 5.52
CA LYS A 81 0.21 -27.27 5.30
C LYS A 81 0.70 -26.03 6.08
N ARG A 82 0.64 -24.87 5.42
CA ARG A 82 0.86 -23.56 6.02
C ARG A 82 -0.47 -22.81 6.15
N GLU A 83 -0.61 -22.11 7.26
CA GLU A 83 -1.74 -21.22 7.49
C GLU A 83 -1.52 -19.91 6.75
N LEU A 84 -2.58 -19.42 6.15
CA LEU A 84 -2.63 -18.11 5.51
C LEU A 84 -3.32 -17.12 6.44
N PHE A 85 -2.88 -15.89 6.43
CA PHE A 85 -3.65 -14.81 7.01
C PHE A 85 -4.90 -14.59 6.17
N HIS A 86 -5.99 -14.50 6.85
CA HIS A 86 -7.18 -13.89 6.28
C HIS A 86 -6.90 -12.40 6.10
N TRP A 87 -7.02 -11.88 4.90
CA TRP A 87 -7.03 -10.44 4.67
C TRP A 87 -8.31 -9.89 5.26
N THR A 88 -8.11 -9.24 6.36
CA THR A 88 -9.21 -8.97 7.25
C THR A 88 -9.97 -7.74 6.88
N SER A 89 -11.07 -7.83 7.36
CA SER A 89 -12.04 -6.83 7.81
C SER A 89 -11.55 -5.40 8.03
N ASN A 90 -10.33 -5.13 8.41
CA ASN A 90 -9.86 -3.76 8.58
C ASN A 90 -9.82 -3.01 7.25
N MET A 91 -9.48 -3.68 6.20
CA MET A 91 -9.46 -3.10 4.88
C MET A 91 -10.85 -3.06 4.27
N GLU A 92 -11.63 -4.09 4.52
CA GLU A 92 -13.05 -4.10 4.26
C GLU A 92 -13.73 -2.94 4.96
N TRP A 93 -13.42 -2.76 6.19
CA TRP A 93 -14.08 -1.78 7.01
C TRP A 93 -13.68 -0.34 6.65
N SER A 94 -12.42 -0.08 6.38
CA SER A 94 -11.93 1.26 6.04
C SER A 94 -12.46 1.77 4.70
N TYR A 95 -12.79 0.86 3.79
CA TYR A 95 -13.17 1.23 2.42
C TYR A 95 -14.51 0.64 1.98
N GLY A 96 -15.24 -0.02 2.89
CA GLY A 96 -16.53 -0.62 2.61
C GLY A 96 -16.46 -1.78 1.64
N THR A 97 -17.49 -1.95 0.83
CA THR A 97 -17.58 -3.02 -0.17
C THR A 97 -16.81 -2.74 -1.46
N LEU A 98 -15.89 -1.81 -1.43
CA LEU A 98 -15.17 -1.33 -2.62
C LEU A 98 -13.98 -2.22 -3.00
N TYR A 99 -14.05 -3.52 -2.74
CA TYR A 99 -13.03 -4.41 -3.23
C TYR A 99 -13.11 -4.63 -4.68
N GLN A 100 -11.98 -4.62 -5.31
CA GLN A 100 -11.89 -5.31 -6.54
C GLN A 100 -11.69 -6.79 -6.27
N LYS A 101 -12.76 -7.52 -6.48
CA LYS A 101 -12.78 -8.97 -6.38
C LYS A 101 -12.20 -9.67 -7.62
N GLU A 102 -11.83 -8.91 -8.65
CA GLU A 102 -11.43 -9.39 -9.96
C GLU A 102 -10.00 -9.00 -10.27
N SER A 103 -9.12 -9.96 -10.47
CA SER A 103 -7.70 -9.70 -10.65
C SER A 103 -6.99 -10.75 -11.49
N MET A 104 -5.93 -10.33 -12.15
CA MET A 104 -4.90 -11.21 -12.70
C MET A 104 -3.78 -11.53 -11.69
N ARG A 105 -3.85 -11.00 -10.48
CA ARG A 105 -2.84 -11.19 -9.45
C ARG A 105 -3.50 -11.38 -8.09
N THR A 106 -3.07 -12.41 -7.37
CA THR A 106 -3.48 -12.70 -6.00
C THR A 106 -2.26 -12.71 -5.11
N THR A 107 -2.34 -12.10 -3.93
CA THR A 107 -1.29 -12.17 -2.92
C THR A 107 -1.77 -13.01 -1.74
N LEU A 108 -1.05 -14.09 -1.44
CA LEU A 108 -1.27 -14.92 -0.27
C LEU A 108 -0.25 -14.54 0.80
N SER A 109 -0.69 -14.33 2.03
CA SER A 109 0.18 -14.01 3.16
C SER A 109 0.25 -15.20 4.13
N LEU A 110 1.45 -15.70 4.38
CA LEU A 110 1.70 -16.77 5.34
C LEU A 110 1.63 -16.22 6.77
N SER A 111 1.01 -16.97 7.68
CA SER A 111 0.95 -16.61 9.11
C SER A 111 2.34 -16.62 9.78
N LYS A 112 3.26 -17.45 9.28
CA LYS A 112 4.64 -17.56 9.74
C LYS A 112 5.62 -17.39 8.59
N PRO A 113 6.78 -16.75 8.82
CA PRO A 113 7.79 -16.63 7.78
C PRO A 113 8.34 -17.99 7.38
N VAL A 114 8.89 -18.04 6.17
CA VAL A 114 9.63 -19.20 5.65
C VAL A 114 11.06 -18.81 5.33
N ASP A 115 11.94 -19.77 5.34
CA ASP A 115 13.29 -19.59 4.83
C ASP A 115 13.24 -19.42 3.32
N VAL A 116 13.54 -18.22 2.84
CA VAL A 116 13.50 -17.87 1.42
C VAL A 116 14.48 -18.70 0.57
N SER A 117 15.59 -19.17 1.18
CA SER A 117 16.55 -20.06 0.51
C SER A 117 15.95 -21.43 0.16
N CYS A 118 14.86 -21.78 0.81
CA CYS A 118 14.11 -23.00 0.64
C CYS A 118 12.76 -22.78 -0.06
N ALA A 119 12.59 -21.68 -0.80
CA ALA A 119 11.33 -21.36 -1.51
C ALA A 119 10.85 -22.48 -2.43
N SER A 120 11.76 -23.26 -3.02
CA SER A 120 11.42 -24.44 -3.86
C SER A 120 10.66 -25.54 -3.13
N LYS A 121 10.62 -25.51 -1.79
CA LYS A 121 9.78 -26.41 -0.97
C LYS A 121 8.36 -25.93 -0.80
N LEU A 122 8.06 -24.69 -1.26
CA LEU A 122 6.70 -24.16 -1.26
C LEU A 122 5.94 -24.63 -2.49
N THR A 123 4.70 -25.00 -2.25
CA THR A 123 3.73 -25.31 -3.32
C THR A 123 2.42 -24.65 -3.01
N VAL A 124 1.70 -24.26 -4.07
CA VAL A 124 0.34 -23.71 -4.00
C VAL A 124 -0.58 -24.53 -4.88
N GLN A 125 -1.77 -24.76 -4.38
CA GLN A 125 -2.86 -25.40 -5.11
C GLN A 125 -4.15 -24.62 -4.89
N VAL A 126 -4.94 -24.43 -5.93
CA VAL A 126 -6.31 -23.94 -5.82
C VAL A 126 -7.18 -25.09 -5.31
N THR A 127 -7.99 -24.84 -4.28
CA THR A 127 -8.83 -25.89 -3.64
C THR A 127 -10.29 -25.48 -3.48
N GLY A 128 -10.62 -24.23 -3.84
CA GLY A 128 -11.94 -23.69 -3.65
C GLY A 128 -12.48 -22.93 -4.86
N GLU A 129 -13.46 -22.11 -4.63
CA GLU A 129 -14.30 -21.46 -5.64
C GLU A 129 -13.64 -20.26 -6.32
N VAL A 130 -12.46 -20.45 -6.96
CA VAL A 130 -11.86 -19.44 -7.84
C VAL A 130 -12.39 -19.64 -9.25
N GLU A 131 -12.85 -18.58 -9.88
CA GLU A 131 -13.45 -18.61 -11.21
C GLU A 131 -13.06 -17.36 -12.01
N ASP A 132 -13.16 -17.42 -13.35
CA ASP A 132 -13.01 -16.24 -14.20
C ASP A 132 -14.29 -15.39 -14.23
N LEU A 133 -14.31 -14.35 -15.06
CA LEU A 133 -15.46 -13.45 -15.20
C LEU A 133 -16.66 -14.09 -15.92
N GLU A 134 -16.50 -15.25 -16.46
CA GLU A 134 -17.49 -16.04 -17.21
C GLU A 134 -17.95 -17.28 -16.46
N ASP A 135 -17.62 -17.35 -15.16
CA ASP A 135 -17.97 -18.44 -14.23
C ASP A 135 -17.26 -19.77 -14.54
N HIS A 136 -16.15 -19.76 -15.32
CA HIS A 136 -15.36 -20.96 -15.49
C HIS A 136 -14.49 -21.19 -14.25
N PRO A 137 -14.55 -22.40 -13.66
CA PRO A 137 -13.75 -22.70 -12.47
C PRO A 137 -12.26 -22.80 -12.80
N ALA A 138 -11.42 -22.41 -11.87
CA ALA A 138 -9.99 -22.57 -11.98
C ALA A 138 -9.56 -24.05 -11.98
N ASP A 139 -8.38 -24.33 -12.47
CA ASP A 139 -7.79 -25.66 -12.44
C ASP A 139 -7.34 -26.05 -11.03
N TYR A 140 -8.12 -26.86 -10.34
CA TYR A 140 -7.77 -27.35 -8.98
C TYR A 140 -6.87 -28.58 -8.99
N THR A 141 -6.56 -29.13 -10.15
CA THR A 141 -5.77 -30.36 -10.25
C THR A 141 -4.29 -30.09 -10.17
N ARG A 142 -3.88 -28.86 -10.49
CA ARG A 142 -2.46 -28.47 -10.54
C ARG A 142 -1.93 -28.06 -9.19
N VAL A 143 -0.71 -28.52 -8.93
CA VAL A 143 0.14 -28.02 -7.86
C VAL A 143 1.24 -27.18 -8.48
N TYR A 144 1.37 -25.94 -8.01
CA TYR A 144 2.33 -24.98 -8.55
C TYR A 144 3.51 -24.84 -7.61
N GLU A 145 4.71 -24.97 -8.16
CA GLU A 145 5.94 -24.66 -7.43
C GLU A 145 6.11 -23.15 -7.30
N VAL A 146 6.68 -22.70 -6.18
CA VAL A 146 6.90 -21.29 -5.89
C VAL A 146 8.36 -20.95 -6.12
N VAL A 147 8.60 -19.90 -6.90
CA VAL A 147 9.94 -19.39 -7.18
C VAL A 147 10.22 -18.18 -6.29
N TYR A 148 11.42 -18.05 -5.74
CA TYR A 148 11.80 -16.86 -5.00
C TYR A 148 12.25 -15.73 -5.94
N GLU A 149 11.52 -14.65 -5.94
CA GLU A 149 11.86 -13.40 -6.63
C GLU A 149 11.56 -12.24 -5.69
N PRO A 150 12.55 -11.73 -4.94
CA PRO A 150 12.32 -10.70 -3.94
C PRO A 150 11.81 -9.41 -4.57
N TYR A 151 10.75 -8.85 -4.01
CA TYR A 151 10.32 -7.51 -4.37
C TYR A 151 11.36 -6.47 -3.95
N TYR A 152 11.80 -6.55 -2.68
CA TYR A 152 12.79 -5.62 -2.17
C TYR A 152 14.20 -6.05 -2.53
N THR A 153 14.85 -5.29 -3.40
CA THR A 153 16.21 -5.54 -3.87
C THR A 153 17.25 -4.60 -3.25
N THR A 154 16.79 -3.50 -2.63
CA THR A 154 17.61 -2.55 -1.90
C THR A 154 17.08 -2.42 -0.48
N GLN A 155 17.99 -2.50 0.50
CA GLN A 155 17.67 -2.29 1.91
C GLN A 155 18.80 -1.50 2.57
N ILE A 156 18.43 -0.55 3.43
CA ILE A 156 19.33 0.26 4.23
C ILE A 156 18.82 0.23 5.67
N CYS A 157 19.64 -0.19 6.59
CA CYS A 157 19.37 -0.04 8.01
C CYS A 157 19.82 1.35 8.44
N THR A 158 18.91 2.13 8.99
CA THR A 158 19.18 3.46 9.52
C THR A 158 20.02 3.37 10.81
N ASN A 159 20.58 4.50 11.27
CA ASN A 159 21.35 4.54 12.53
C ASN A 159 20.46 4.16 13.75
N CYS A 160 19.18 4.45 13.70
CA CYS A 160 18.22 4.07 14.74
C CYS A 160 17.65 2.66 14.59
N GLY A 161 18.11 1.89 13.58
CA GLY A 161 17.76 0.47 13.41
C GLY A 161 16.52 0.21 12.54
N ILE A 162 15.91 1.23 11.96
CA ILE A 162 14.75 1.06 11.05
C ILE A 162 15.24 0.65 9.67
N VAL A 163 14.57 -0.34 9.06
CA VAL A 163 14.89 -0.78 7.71
C VAL A 163 14.11 0.06 6.69
N VAL A 164 14.83 0.76 5.83
CA VAL A 164 14.28 1.42 4.63
C VAL A 164 14.60 0.53 3.42
N LYS A 165 13.56 0.16 2.68
CA LYS A 165 13.65 -0.86 1.63
C LYS A 165 12.93 -0.43 0.35
N ALA A 166 13.37 -0.97 -0.79
CA ALA A 166 12.79 -0.63 -2.08
C ALA A 166 12.91 -1.76 -3.11
N GLY A 167 12.00 -1.77 -4.08
CA GLY A 167 12.07 -2.63 -5.26
C GLY A 167 13.16 -2.19 -6.25
N LYS A 168 13.38 -3.01 -7.28
CA LYS A 168 14.43 -2.82 -8.30
C LYS A 168 14.29 -1.55 -9.15
N THR A 169 13.12 -0.93 -9.15
CA THR A 169 12.80 0.26 -9.96
C THR A 169 13.22 1.57 -9.31
N VAL A 170 13.52 1.54 -8.01
CA VAL A 170 13.86 2.71 -7.19
C VAL A 170 15.37 2.94 -7.19
N GLN A 171 15.80 4.19 -7.30
CA GLN A 171 17.20 4.54 -7.20
C GLN A 171 17.70 4.40 -5.74
N ARG A 172 18.89 3.85 -5.58
CA ARG A 172 19.51 3.69 -4.26
C ARG A 172 19.62 5.02 -3.48
N SER A 173 19.93 6.10 -4.17
CA SER A 173 20.01 7.45 -3.57
C SER A 173 18.69 7.93 -2.98
N SER A 174 17.54 7.49 -3.53
CA SER A 174 16.22 7.77 -2.98
C SER A 174 15.99 7.03 -1.67
N VAL A 175 16.46 5.79 -1.59
CA VAL A 175 16.40 4.97 -0.35
C VAL A 175 17.31 5.57 0.73
N GLU A 176 18.52 6.01 0.35
CA GLU A 176 19.46 6.70 1.25
C GLU A 176 18.86 8.00 1.80
N LYS A 177 18.23 8.78 0.95
CA LYS A 177 17.55 10.02 1.36
C LYS A 177 16.40 9.75 2.34
N ALA A 178 15.59 8.73 2.07
CA ALA A 178 14.51 8.32 2.97
C ALA A 178 15.07 7.84 4.33
N ALA A 179 16.18 7.10 4.34
CA ALA A 179 16.84 6.66 5.55
C ALA A 179 17.33 7.84 6.42
N VAL A 180 17.90 8.85 5.81
CA VAL A 180 18.33 10.08 6.51
C VAL A 180 17.13 10.78 7.14
N ILE A 181 16.00 10.87 6.44
CA ILE A 181 14.78 11.50 6.98
C ILE A 181 14.28 10.73 8.20
N VAL A 182 14.23 9.41 8.12
CA VAL A 182 13.81 8.54 9.24
C VAL A 182 14.72 8.74 10.46
N ASP A 183 16.04 8.76 10.28
CA ASP A 183 16.99 9.02 11.37
C ASP A 183 16.77 10.40 12.00
N MET A 184 16.54 11.44 11.19
CA MET A 184 16.25 12.78 11.69
C MET A 184 14.97 12.84 12.52
N MET A 185 13.92 12.13 12.13
CA MET A 185 12.66 12.09 12.86
C MET A 185 12.80 11.41 14.23
N LEU A 186 13.72 10.45 14.37
CA LEU A 186 13.92 9.66 15.58
C LEU A 186 15.09 10.14 16.47
N GLU A 187 15.86 11.14 16.03
CA GLU A 187 17.07 11.61 16.73
C GLU A 187 16.85 11.91 18.22
N LYS A 188 15.70 12.48 18.55
CA LYS A 188 15.32 12.85 19.92
C LYS A 188 14.42 11.84 20.62
N LEU A 189 14.14 10.70 20.01
CA LEU A 189 13.15 9.73 20.46
C LEU A 189 13.73 8.31 20.58
N PRO A 190 14.86 8.10 21.32
CA PRO A 190 15.56 6.80 21.32
C PRO A 190 14.71 5.64 21.85
N GLN A 191 13.82 5.88 22.84
CA GLN A 191 12.93 4.83 23.36
C GLN A 191 11.86 4.44 22.34
N VAL A 192 11.28 5.41 21.65
CA VAL A 192 10.32 5.19 20.57
C VAL A 192 10.99 4.45 19.40
N ALA A 193 12.24 4.81 19.06
CA ALA A 193 13.00 4.11 18.03
C ALA A 193 13.21 2.64 18.38
N GLN A 194 13.58 2.31 19.63
CA GLN A 194 13.71 0.94 20.09
C GLN A 194 12.39 0.16 19.99
N GLU A 195 11.29 0.80 20.33
CA GLU A 195 9.97 0.20 20.23
C GLU A 195 9.55 -0.05 18.79
N LEU A 196 9.81 0.89 17.88
CA LEU A 196 9.61 0.70 16.45
C LEU A 196 10.41 -0.49 15.90
N VAL A 197 11.67 -0.63 16.32
CA VAL A 197 12.51 -1.78 15.94
C VAL A 197 11.94 -3.08 16.51
N ARG A 198 11.49 -3.08 17.75
CA ARG A 198 10.85 -4.23 18.39
C ARG A 198 9.56 -4.63 17.65
N GLY A 199 8.76 -3.64 17.24
CA GLY A 199 7.55 -3.80 16.44
C GLY A 199 7.81 -4.11 14.97
N GLN A 200 9.08 -4.25 14.53
CA GLN A 200 9.47 -4.50 13.14
C GLN A 200 9.01 -3.42 12.15
N ALA A 201 8.93 -2.19 12.62
CA ALA A 201 8.59 -1.06 11.76
C ALA A 201 9.62 -0.91 10.62
N SER A 202 9.14 -0.58 9.45
CA SER A 202 9.97 -0.39 8.26
C SER A 202 9.35 0.63 7.31
N VAL A 203 10.17 1.16 6.40
CA VAL A 203 9.73 2.08 5.35
C VAL A 203 9.99 1.47 3.98
N ALA A 204 8.99 1.47 3.11
CA ALA A 204 9.13 1.07 1.72
C ALA A 204 9.07 2.29 0.80
N VAL A 205 10.07 2.43 -0.07
CA VAL A 205 10.03 3.40 -1.18
C VAL A 205 9.62 2.64 -2.44
N TYR A 206 8.59 3.09 -3.13
CA TYR A 206 8.16 2.50 -4.40
C TYR A 206 8.47 3.41 -5.59
N GLY A 207 8.67 2.80 -6.76
CA GLY A 207 9.20 3.49 -7.94
C GLY A 207 8.21 4.40 -8.65
N LEU A 208 8.72 5.26 -9.53
CA LEU A 208 7.94 6.26 -10.27
C LEU A 208 6.77 5.70 -11.11
N LYS A 209 6.81 4.43 -11.48
CA LYS A 209 5.77 3.75 -12.27
C LYS A 209 4.89 2.84 -11.44
N GLU A 210 5.14 2.78 -10.15
CA GLU A 210 4.41 2.00 -9.18
C GLU A 210 3.47 2.91 -8.38
N ASN A 211 2.53 2.31 -7.68
CA ASN A 211 1.68 2.98 -6.71
C ASN A 211 1.83 2.31 -5.34
N ALA A 212 1.27 2.90 -4.31
CA ALA A 212 1.38 2.40 -2.93
C ALA A 212 0.88 0.94 -2.78
N PHE A 213 -0.06 0.50 -3.63
CA PHE A 213 -0.59 -0.87 -3.61
C PHE A 213 0.30 -1.90 -4.30
N ASP A 214 1.33 -1.47 -5.02
CA ASP A 214 2.36 -2.38 -5.54
C ASP A 214 3.32 -2.82 -4.45
N VAL A 215 3.40 -2.07 -3.34
CA VAL A 215 4.15 -2.45 -2.14
C VAL A 215 3.53 -3.70 -1.50
N PRO A 216 4.28 -4.80 -1.31
CA PRO A 216 3.73 -6.08 -0.87
C PRO A 216 2.86 -6.03 0.39
N GLY A 217 3.23 -5.18 1.36
CA GLY A 217 2.48 -5.03 2.61
C GLY A 217 1.19 -4.22 2.49
N HIS A 218 0.98 -3.52 1.37
CA HIS A 218 -0.20 -2.67 1.15
C HIS A 218 -1.07 -3.14 -0.02
N ARG A 219 -0.86 -4.36 -0.51
CA ARG A 219 -1.66 -4.92 -1.60
C ARG A 219 -3.07 -5.20 -1.15
N MET A 220 -3.95 -4.28 -1.44
CA MET A 220 -5.33 -4.25 -0.96
C MET A 220 -6.31 -4.44 -2.08
N GLY A 221 -6.20 -4.87 -3.11
CA GLY A 221 -7.20 -4.95 -4.18
C GLY A 221 -7.30 -3.68 -5.03
N TYR A 222 -7.78 -3.86 -6.20
CA TYR A 222 -7.63 -2.99 -7.35
C TYR A 222 -8.44 -1.71 -7.33
N LEU A 223 -9.54 -1.64 -6.59
CA LEU A 223 -10.38 -0.43 -6.58
C LEU A 223 -9.69 0.77 -5.99
N LEU A 224 -8.75 0.52 -5.08
CA LEU A 224 -7.95 1.58 -4.48
C LEU A 224 -6.80 2.03 -5.38
N ALA A 225 -6.36 1.18 -6.30
CA ALA A 225 -5.31 1.53 -7.27
C ALA A 225 -5.71 2.69 -8.22
N THR A 226 -6.98 3.07 -8.26
CA THR A 226 -7.45 4.24 -9.00
C THR A 226 -7.31 5.56 -8.23
N ARG A 227 -7.07 5.51 -6.92
CA ARG A 227 -6.81 6.69 -6.12
C ARG A 227 -5.33 7.03 -6.12
N HIS A 228 -5.06 8.30 -6.24
CA HIS A 228 -3.69 8.81 -6.17
C HIS A 228 -3.28 8.90 -4.70
N ILE A 229 -2.75 7.81 -4.18
CA ILE A 229 -2.22 7.71 -2.82
C ILE A 229 -0.70 7.63 -2.95
N GLU A 230 0.02 8.52 -2.29
CA GLU A 230 1.49 8.56 -2.35
C GLU A 230 2.17 7.96 -1.13
N GLY A 231 1.42 7.50 -0.14
CA GLY A 231 1.97 6.85 1.04
C GLY A 231 0.93 6.11 1.85
N PHE A 232 1.40 5.33 2.79
CA PHE A 232 0.62 4.74 3.88
C PHE A 232 1.42 4.80 5.16
N GLY A 233 0.75 5.14 6.26
CA GLY A 233 1.31 5.07 7.59
C GLY A 233 1.40 3.65 8.12
N GLY A 234 2.45 3.37 8.88
CA GLY A 234 2.57 2.12 9.63
C GLY A 234 1.72 2.12 10.88
N GLU A 235 1.11 0.99 11.18
CA GLU A 235 0.31 0.74 12.38
C GLU A 235 0.68 -0.59 13.04
N MET A 236 0.20 -0.87 14.26
CA MET A 236 0.57 -2.09 15.02
C MET A 236 0.31 -3.39 14.25
N THR A 237 -0.74 -3.44 13.44
CA THR A 237 -1.11 -4.62 12.65
C THR A 237 -0.31 -4.75 11.37
N ASN A 238 0.20 -3.63 10.84
CA ASN A 238 1.06 -3.55 9.68
C ASN A 238 2.09 -2.42 9.85
N PRO A 239 3.22 -2.66 10.51
CA PRO A 239 4.20 -1.62 10.87
C PRO A 239 5.06 -1.18 9.66
N LEU A 240 4.47 -1.11 8.49
CA LEU A 240 5.10 -0.73 7.24
C LEU A 240 4.56 0.63 6.78
N SER A 241 5.38 1.66 6.84
CA SER A 241 5.10 2.90 6.11
C SER A 241 5.57 2.79 4.66
N SER A 242 4.90 3.47 3.74
CA SER A 242 5.35 3.53 2.35
C SER A 242 5.26 4.93 1.78
N ILE A 243 6.08 5.18 0.74
CA ILE A 243 6.20 6.48 0.10
C ILE A 243 6.60 6.33 -1.37
N SER A 244 6.13 7.22 -2.24
CA SER A 244 6.59 7.29 -3.62
C SER A 244 8.04 7.83 -3.71
N GLU A 245 8.82 7.28 -4.62
CA GLU A 245 10.13 7.84 -4.98
C GLU A 245 9.98 9.31 -5.43
N ALA A 246 8.90 9.63 -6.17
CA ALA A 246 8.62 10.97 -6.65
C ALA A 246 8.55 12.00 -5.51
N ASN A 247 7.90 11.67 -4.42
CA ASN A 247 7.82 12.55 -3.25
C ASN A 247 9.17 12.64 -2.52
N VAL A 248 9.88 11.52 -2.34
CA VAL A 248 11.20 11.49 -1.69
C VAL A 248 12.21 12.41 -2.41
N ILE A 249 12.23 12.37 -3.76
CA ILE A 249 13.16 13.22 -4.54
C ILE A 249 12.58 14.61 -4.85
N ARG A 250 11.34 14.89 -4.45
CA ARG A 250 10.62 16.15 -4.73
C ARG A 250 10.48 16.42 -6.23
N LEU A 251 10.08 15.41 -6.98
CA LEU A 251 9.82 15.52 -8.42
C LEU A 251 8.55 16.33 -8.67
N ARG A 252 8.68 17.60 -9.03
CA ARG A 252 7.56 18.56 -9.11
C ARG A 252 6.96 18.72 -10.53
N SER A 253 7.51 18.06 -11.53
CA SER A 253 7.05 18.22 -12.91
C SER A 253 7.24 16.93 -13.71
N GLY A 254 6.51 16.81 -14.82
CA GLY A 254 6.55 15.65 -15.69
C GLY A 254 5.48 14.60 -15.34
N ARG A 255 5.46 13.51 -16.12
CA ARG A 255 4.44 12.46 -16.05
C ARG A 255 4.35 11.77 -14.69
N TYR A 256 5.46 11.69 -13.98
CA TYR A 256 5.58 10.99 -12.71
C TYR A 256 5.83 11.95 -11.55
N ALA A 257 5.44 13.22 -11.71
CA ALA A 257 5.53 14.18 -10.62
C ALA A 257 4.72 13.72 -9.41
N THR A 258 5.20 14.08 -8.23
CA THR A 258 4.46 13.86 -6.98
C THR A 258 3.13 14.64 -7.00
N SER A 259 2.08 14.05 -6.47
CA SER A 259 0.80 14.73 -6.24
C SER A 259 0.88 15.71 -5.07
N TYR A 260 1.94 15.61 -4.26
CA TYR A 260 2.18 16.44 -3.07
C TYR A 260 3.49 17.25 -3.21
N PRO A 261 3.55 18.21 -4.16
CA PRO A 261 4.80 18.93 -4.44
C PRO A 261 5.24 19.85 -3.29
N HIS A 262 4.36 20.16 -2.36
CA HIS A 262 4.57 21.09 -1.26
C HIS A 262 4.74 20.42 0.10
N GLU A 263 4.63 19.09 0.15
CA GLU A 263 4.74 18.32 1.38
C GLU A 263 5.66 17.10 1.23
N MET A 264 6.41 16.77 2.27
CA MET A 264 7.16 15.52 2.38
C MET A 264 6.27 14.48 3.05
N ILE A 265 5.54 13.74 2.26
CA ILE A 265 4.58 12.73 2.73
C ILE A 265 5.26 11.63 3.55
N LEU A 266 6.54 11.32 3.30
CA LEU A 266 7.29 10.39 4.15
C LEU A 266 7.25 10.78 5.63
N VAL A 267 7.35 12.08 5.95
CA VAL A 267 7.32 12.55 7.34
C VAL A 267 5.94 12.35 7.94
N HIS A 268 4.89 12.55 7.17
CA HIS A 268 3.52 12.27 7.59
C HIS A 268 3.31 10.78 7.85
N GLU A 269 3.59 9.93 6.87
CA GLU A 269 3.32 8.49 6.94
C GLU A 269 4.19 7.78 7.99
N PHE A 270 5.45 8.15 8.09
CA PHE A 270 6.30 7.61 9.16
C PHE A 270 5.94 8.21 10.53
N GLY A 271 5.34 9.40 10.56
CA GLY A 271 4.72 9.99 11.74
C GLY A 271 3.65 9.06 12.34
N HIS A 272 2.79 8.47 11.51
CA HIS A 272 1.83 7.46 11.98
C HIS A 272 2.54 6.27 12.65
N ALA A 273 3.61 5.73 12.05
CA ALA A 273 4.36 4.65 12.66
C ALA A 273 5.00 5.06 14.00
N ILE A 274 5.56 6.26 14.10
CA ILE A 274 6.10 6.80 15.36
C ILE A 274 5.02 6.82 16.44
N HIS A 275 3.82 7.28 16.11
CA HIS A 275 2.70 7.32 17.05
C HIS A 275 2.15 5.94 17.37
N LEU A 276 1.66 5.23 16.33
CA LEU A 276 0.84 4.03 16.50
C LEU A 276 1.65 2.75 16.80
N VAL A 277 2.93 2.68 16.37
CA VAL A 277 3.80 1.55 16.67
C VAL A 277 4.79 1.90 17.76
N GLY A 278 5.42 3.07 17.65
CA GLY A 278 6.44 3.51 18.59
C GLY A 278 5.86 3.93 19.94
N MET A 279 5.08 5.02 19.98
CA MET A 279 4.55 5.57 21.25
C MET A 279 3.49 4.66 21.87
N ASP A 280 2.55 4.16 21.05
CA ASP A 280 1.50 3.24 21.51
C ASP A 280 2.04 1.87 21.91
N GLY A 281 3.21 1.47 21.42
CA GLY A 281 3.91 0.24 21.81
C GLY A 281 4.62 0.32 23.16
N LEU A 282 5.00 1.52 23.62
CA LEU A 282 5.66 1.68 24.91
C LEU A 282 4.76 1.22 26.08
N GLU A 283 5.36 0.68 27.13
CA GLU A 283 4.64 0.39 28.39
C GLU A 283 4.15 1.70 29.05
N ASP A 284 5.01 2.71 29.09
CA ASP A 284 4.66 4.06 29.53
C ASP A 284 3.87 4.79 28.44
N LYS A 285 2.57 5.01 28.69
CA LYS A 285 1.63 5.65 27.76
C LYS A 285 1.66 7.17 27.80
N THR A 286 2.59 7.78 28.54
CA THR A 286 2.64 9.25 28.70
C THR A 286 2.67 9.98 27.37
N LEU A 287 3.55 9.57 26.43
CA LEU A 287 3.64 10.22 25.12
C LEU A 287 2.37 10.03 24.28
N SER A 288 1.84 8.82 24.23
CA SER A 288 0.61 8.52 23.49
C SER A 288 -0.60 9.28 24.04
N ASN A 289 -0.75 9.31 25.39
CA ASN A 289 -1.81 10.08 26.04
C ASN A 289 -1.66 11.58 25.78
N ARG A 290 -0.44 12.09 25.80
CA ARG A 290 -0.18 13.51 25.52
C ARG A 290 -0.60 13.90 24.10
N VAL A 291 -0.40 13.06 23.10
CA VAL A 291 -0.90 13.32 21.74
C VAL A 291 -2.43 13.48 21.74
N LYS A 292 -3.14 12.59 22.44
CA LYS A 292 -4.61 12.63 22.53
C LYS A 292 -5.11 13.87 23.29
N GLU A 293 -4.42 14.25 24.37
CA GLU A 293 -4.73 15.47 25.13
C GLU A 293 -4.51 16.73 24.29
N CYS A 294 -3.38 16.84 23.59
CA CYS A 294 -3.11 17.96 22.70
C CYS A 294 -4.13 18.06 21.56
N TYR A 295 -4.49 16.93 20.95
CA TYR A 295 -5.55 16.88 19.94
C TYR A 295 -6.89 17.37 20.50
N GLN A 296 -7.30 16.88 21.68
CA GLN A 296 -8.56 17.28 22.29
C GLN A 296 -8.55 18.77 22.64
N HIS A 297 -7.46 19.26 23.21
CA HIS A 297 -7.28 20.68 23.48
C HIS A 297 -7.39 21.56 22.22
N ALA A 298 -6.71 21.16 21.14
CA ALA A 298 -6.77 21.87 19.87
C ALA A 298 -8.21 21.91 19.32
N LYS A 299 -8.93 20.80 19.41
CA LYS A 299 -10.33 20.69 19.00
C LYS A 299 -11.25 21.58 19.82
N ASP A 300 -11.12 21.56 21.13
CA ASP A 300 -11.93 22.38 22.04
C ASP A 300 -11.65 23.86 21.88
N ALA A 301 -10.42 24.24 21.57
CA ALA A 301 -10.01 25.60 21.26
C ALA A 301 -10.36 26.08 19.85
N GLY A 302 -10.96 25.21 19.01
CA GLY A 302 -11.29 25.52 17.62
C GLY A 302 -10.07 25.73 16.73
N LEU A 303 -8.90 25.17 17.11
CA LEU A 303 -7.69 25.22 16.29
C LEU A 303 -7.78 24.19 15.16
N TRP A 304 -7.08 24.47 14.06
CA TRP A 304 -7.00 23.55 12.90
C TRP A 304 -8.38 23.22 12.28
N HIS A 305 -9.42 24.04 12.51
CA HIS A 305 -10.74 23.84 11.93
C HIS A 305 -10.62 23.76 10.39
N ASP A 306 -11.46 22.93 9.79
CA ASP A 306 -11.49 22.68 8.33
C ASP A 306 -10.17 22.16 7.74
N THR A 307 -9.30 21.56 8.57
CA THR A 307 -8.08 20.92 8.13
C THR A 307 -8.15 19.40 8.30
N TYR A 308 -7.32 18.67 7.55
CA TYR A 308 -7.18 17.23 7.71
C TYR A 308 -6.62 16.84 9.08
N ALA A 309 -5.73 17.68 9.64
CA ALA A 309 -5.14 17.47 10.96
C ALA A 309 -6.16 17.28 12.08
N ILE A 310 -7.33 17.94 12.03
CA ILE A 310 -8.33 17.84 13.09
C ILE A 310 -9.29 16.65 12.94
N SER A 311 -9.13 15.80 11.92
CA SER A 311 -10.01 14.65 11.68
C SER A 311 -9.92 13.59 12.78
N ASN A 312 -8.72 13.32 13.28
CA ASN A 312 -8.43 12.45 14.43
C ASN A 312 -7.04 12.74 15.00
N HIS A 313 -6.71 12.15 16.15
CA HIS A 313 -5.42 12.39 16.81
C HIS A 313 -4.21 11.82 16.04
N GLU A 314 -4.43 10.83 15.18
CA GLU A 314 -3.38 10.19 14.37
C GLU A 314 -2.94 11.15 13.27
N GLU A 315 -3.90 11.72 12.54
CA GLU A 315 -3.66 12.73 11.50
C GLU A 315 -3.13 14.05 12.11
N TYR A 316 -3.62 14.40 13.29
CA TYR A 316 -3.10 15.53 14.04
C TYR A 316 -1.60 15.40 14.27
N PHE A 317 -1.15 14.29 14.84
CA PHE A 317 0.26 14.07 15.12
C PHE A 317 1.10 14.02 13.83
N ALA A 318 0.65 13.27 12.81
CA ALA A 318 1.36 13.12 11.56
C ALA A 318 1.53 14.47 10.80
N THR A 319 0.44 15.25 10.70
CA THR A 319 0.46 16.56 10.06
C THR A 319 1.32 17.58 10.83
N LEU A 320 1.20 17.63 12.16
CA LEU A 320 2.06 18.52 12.96
C LEU A 320 3.53 18.13 12.87
N GLY A 321 3.84 16.85 12.66
CA GLY A 321 5.19 16.39 12.35
C GLY A 321 5.76 17.05 11.08
N THR A 322 5.00 17.14 10.00
CA THR A 322 5.44 17.78 8.76
C THR A 322 5.69 19.29 8.93
N ILE A 323 4.91 19.95 9.76
CA ILE A 323 5.10 21.36 10.11
C ILE A 323 6.34 21.53 11.01
N TRP A 324 6.50 20.68 12.04
CA TRP A 324 7.63 20.72 12.94
C TRP A 324 8.99 20.59 12.23
N PHE A 325 9.08 19.65 11.29
CA PHE A 325 10.29 19.46 10.49
C PHE A 325 10.42 20.45 9.33
N ASN A 326 9.47 21.38 9.17
CA ASN A 326 9.45 22.40 8.11
C ASN A 326 9.49 21.80 6.71
N VAL A 327 8.74 20.73 6.48
CA VAL A 327 8.66 20.00 5.19
C VAL A 327 7.31 20.10 4.53
N MET A 328 6.40 20.87 5.10
CA MET A 328 5.13 21.29 4.52
C MET A 328 5.19 22.78 4.21
N GLN A 329 4.77 23.18 3.02
CA GLN A 329 4.68 24.58 2.63
C GLN A 329 3.44 25.21 3.25
N GLU A 330 3.60 26.35 3.89
CA GLU A 330 2.50 27.11 4.47
C GLU A 330 1.51 27.58 3.39
N GLY A 331 0.24 27.53 3.69
CA GLY A 331 -0.83 28.05 2.84
C GLY A 331 -1.12 27.24 1.59
N VAL A 332 -0.59 26.03 1.46
CA VAL A 332 -0.84 25.13 0.32
C VAL A 332 -1.53 23.88 0.81
N ASP A 333 -2.66 23.60 0.19
CA ASP A 333 -3.44 22.39 0.40
C ASP A 333 -3.15 21.40 -0.74
N ASP A 334 -2.19 20.52 -0.53
CA ASP A 334 -1.83 19.51 -1.53
C ASP A 334 -2.78 18.31 -1.53
N ALA A 335 -3.56 18.12 -0.47
CA ALA A 335 -4.50 17.00 -0.39
C ALA A 335 -5.66 17.25 0.60
N GLY A 336 -5.96 18.48 0.93
CA GLY A 336 -6.84 18.77 2.07
C GLY A 336 -6.17 18.45 3.40
N MET A 337 -4.86 18.27 3.40
CA MET A 337 -4.12 17.94 4.62
C MET A 337 -4.00 19.12 5.58
N VAL A 338 -3.86 20.31 5.04
CA VAL A 338 -4.00 21.57 5.79
C VAL A 338 -4.69 22.58 4.90
N SER A 339 -5.95 22.87 5.14
CA SER A 339 -6.55 24.06 4.60
C SER A 339 -5.99 25.23 5.42
N ALA A 340 -4.99 25.87 4.87
CA ALA A 340 -4.33 26.94 5.58
C ALA A 340 -5.26 28.13 5.71
N ASP A 341 -5.53 28.54 6.90
CA ASP A 341 -5.73 29.95 7.16
C ASP A 341 -4.44 30.67 6.76
N ARG A 342 -4.44 31.23 5.55
CA ARG A 342 -3.31 31.96 4.95
C ARG A 342 -2.81 33.13 5.82
N SER A 343 -3.49 33.41 6.92
CA SER A 343 -3.18 34.49 7.86
C SER A 343 -2.22 34.10 8.97
N THR A 344 -1.91 32.77 9.14
CA THR A 344 -1.11 32.30 10.26
C THR A 344 0.34 32.03 9.80
N PRO A 345 1.35 32.84 10.24
CA PRO A 345 2.74 32.61 9.85
C PRO A 345 3.32 31.29 10.38
N ALA A 346 4.23 30.64 9.65
CA ALA A 346 4.87 29.37 10.04
C ALA A 346 5.51 29.42 11.44
N GLU A 347 6.03 30.56 11.85
CA GLU A 347 6.52 30.81 13.21
C GLU A 347 5.45 30.68 14.30
N SER A 348 4.21 31.08 13.99
CA SER A 348 3.10 30.96 14.94
C SER A 348 2.64 29.51 15.09
N TRP A 349 2.70 28.70 14.02
CA TRP A 349 2.37 27.28 14.07
C TRP A 349 3.36 26.51 14.97
N LYS A 350 4.66 26.76 14.83
CA LYS A 350 5.68 26.19 15.73
C LYS A 350 5.48 26.63 17.18
N SER A 351 5.03 27.85 17.41
CA SER A 351 4.73 28.35 18.77
C SER A 351 3.46 27.74 19.35
N MET A 352 2.46 27.43 18.51
CA MET A 352 1.26 26.69 18.90
C MET A 352 1.59 25.25 19.27
N ILE A 353 2.34 24.54 18.43
CA ILE A 353 2.81 23.18 18.70
C ILE A 353 3.61 23.14 20.03
N ARG A 354 4.51 24.11 20.25
CA ARG A 354 5.29 24.17 21.49
C ARG A 354 4.42 24.43 22.73
N ARG A 355 3.35 25.21 22.60
CA ARG A 355 2.40 25.44 23.68
C ARG A 355 1.54 24.24 23.99
N ASP A 356 1.13 23.52 22.96
CA ASP A 356 0.32 22.30 23.12
C ASP A 356 1.15 21.14 23.67
N MET A 357 2.48 21.14 23.49
CA MET A 357 3.41 20.12 23.98
C MET A 357 4.10 20.49 25.31
N SER A 358 3.92 21.67 25.84
CA SER A 358 4.43 22.11 27.14
C SER A 358 3.43 21.90 28.26
#